data_0d5905f733d54baa87ed017f92ab7bcf
#
_entry.id   0d5905f733d54baa87ed017f92ab7bcf
#
_cell.length_a   1.000
_cell.length_b   1.000
_cell.length_c   1.000
_cell.angle_alpha   90.00
_cell.angle_beta   90.00
_cell.angle_gamma   90.00
#
_symmetry.space_group_name_H-M   'P 1'
#
loop_
_entity.id
_entity.type
_entity.pdbx_description
1 polymer ?
#
loop_
_entity_poly.entity_id
_entity_poly.type
_entity_poly.pdbx_seq_one_letter_code
_entity_poly.pdbx_strand_id
1 'polypeptide(L)'
;MLAEYRGKKTIEMLWRGIWAYVKHHRIDAMIGCASIEGTDVSLIANQLSFLYHFSQAAPEWQTSPLARRHTEMNRVSKGDVDVKKALASLPPLIKGYMRVGAKFGNGAVVDRQFGVTDVFVVMPISEIETRYIEYFDEDAAAIVKAA
;
A
#
# COMPACT_ATOMS: atom_id res chain seq x y z
N MET A 1 11.24 8.66 10.73
CA MET A 1 10.49 9.88 11.09
C MET A 1 10.58 10.06 12.60
N LEU A 2 11.01 11.24 13.06
CA LEU A 2 11.09 11.56 14.49
C LEU A 2 9.69 11.53 15.13
N ALA A 3 9.60 11.16 16.41
CA ALA A 3 8.31 10.91 17.07
C ALA A 3 7.37 12.13 17.03
N GLU A 4 7.91 13.33 17.24
CA GLU A 4 7.18 14.60 17.21
C GLU A 4 6.54 14.92 15.85
N TYR A 5 7.05 14.33 14.75
CA TYR A 5 6.52 14.54 13.39
C TYR A 5 5.61 13.40 12.91
N ARG A 6 5.26 12.43 13.78
CA ARG A 6 4.39 11.29 13.41
C ARG A 6 2.90 11.67 13.48
N GLY A 7 2.53 12.83 12.95
CA GLY A 7 1.16 13.32 12.96
C GLY A 7 0.46 13.22 11.60
N LYS A 8 -0.89 13.31 11.63
CA LYS A 8 -1.72 13.30 10.43
C LYS A 8 -1.30 14.39 9.44
N LYS A 9 -1.02 15.60 9.90
CA LYS A 9 -0.58 16.74 9.07
C LYS A 9 0.72 16.45 8.31
N THR A 10 1.68 15.79 8.95
CA THR A 10 2.96 15.44 8.29
C THR A 10 2.73 14.42 7.17
N ILE A 11 1.88 13.42 7.38
CA ILE A 11 1.54 12.44 6.35
C ILE A 11 0.84 13.11 5.18
N GLU A 12 -0.11 14.00 5.44
CA GLU A 12 -0.79 14.78 4.39
C GLU A 12 0.20 15.62 3.58
N MET A 13 1.13 16.32 4.25
CA MET A 13 2.16 17.12 3.58
C MET A 13 3.09 16.26 2.72
N LEU A 14 3.48 15.07 3.19
CA LEU A 14 4.28 14.12 2.40
C LEU A 14 3.52 13.66 1.15
N TRP A 15 2.24 13.33 1.27
CA TRP A 15 1.40 12.96 0.13
C TRP A 15 1.27 14.08 -0.90
N ARG A 16 1.10 15.33 -0.45
CA ARG A 16 1.11 16.50 -1.34
C ARG A 16 2.42 16.63 -2.10
N GLY A 17 3.56 16.47 -1.41
CA GLY A 17 4.88 16.50 -2.06
C GLY A 17 5.07 15.38 -3.08
N ILE A 18 4.64 14.14 -2.74
CA ILE A 18 4.65 13.01 -3.66
C ILE A 18 3.78 13.31 -4.88
N TRP A 19 2.57 13.86 -4.69
CA TRP A 19 1.67 14.17 -5.78
C TRP A 19 2.22 15.26 -6.70
N ALA A 20 2.80 16.32 -6.15
CA ALA A 20 3.47 17.35 -6.93
C ALA A 20 4.60 16.76 -7.79
N TYR A 21 5.39 15.84 -7.22
CA TYR A 21 6.45 15.12 -7.93
C TYR A 21 5.88 14.25 -9.07
N VAL A 22 4.84 13.46 -8.79
CA VAL A 22 4.15 12.61 -9.76
C VAL A 22 3.70 13.42 -10.98
N LYS A 23 3.06 14.56 -10.76
CA LYS A 23 2.58 15.45 -11.83
C LYS A 23 3.74 16.08 -12.61
N HIS A 24 4.74 16.63 -11.91
CA HIS A 24 5.88 17.30 -12.53
C HIS A 24 6.66 16.36 -13.45
N HIS A 25 6.86 15.11 -13.02
CA HIS A 25 7.63 14.11 -13.75
C HIS A 25 6.78 13.18 -14.63
N ARG A 26 5.46 13.38 -14.67
CA ARG A 26 4.52 12.54 -15.45
C ARG A 26 4.69 11.06 -15.13
N ILE A 27 4.72 10.73 -13.85
CA ILE A 27 4.87 9.35 -13.38
C ILE A 27 3.59 8.57 -13.68
N ASP A 28 3.71 7.39 -14.26
CA ASP A 28 2.57 6.53 -14.62
C ASP A 28 2.13 5.63 -13.47
N ALA A 29 3.06 5.23 -12.61
CA ALA A 29 2.76 4.38 -11.46
C ALA A 29 3.68 4.64 -10.28
N MET A 30 3.15 4.54 -9.07
CA MET A 30 3.92 4.49 -7.84
C MET A 30 4.01 3.05 -7.35
N ILE A 31 5.21 2.65 -6.92
CA ILE A 31 5.46 1.30 -6.40
C ILE A 31 6.22 1.37 -5.07
N GLY A 32 6.07 0.34 -4.26
CA GLY A 32 6.79 0.24 -2.99
C GLY A 32 6.45 -1.03 -2.24
N CYS A 33 6.91 -1.10 -0.99
CA CYS A 33 6.56 -2.16 -0.07
C CYS A 33 5.77 -1.58 1.11
N ALA A 34 4.85 -2.39 1.63
CA ALA A 34 4.15 -2.11 2.87
C ALA A 34 4.27 -3.29 3.81
N SER A 35 4.50 -3.01 5.09
CA SER A 35 4.81 -4.02 6.09
C SER A 35 3.60 -4.32 6.97
N ILE A 36 3.36 -5.60 7.21
CA ILE A 36 2.49 -6.13 8.26
C ILE A 36 3.41 -6.60 9.39
N GLU A 37 3.13 -6.18 10.61
CA GLU A 37 3.91 -6.58 11.79
C GLU A 37 3.85 -8.10 12.00
N GLY A 38 5.01 -8.71 12.25
CA GLY A 38 5.17 -10.12 12.52
C GLY A 38 5.84 -10.90 11.38
N THR A 39 6.53 -11.98 11.78
CA THR A 39 7.24 -12.92 10.89
C THR A 39 6.59 -14.30 10.86
N ASP A 40 5.64 -14.56 11.75
CA ASP A 40 4.82 -15.75 11.72
C ASP A 40 3.59 -15.51 10.83
N VAL A 41 3.69 -15.96 9.59
CA VAL A 41 2.65 -15.76 8.59
C VAL A 41 1.34 -16.48 8.89
N SER A 42 1.34 -17.43 9.83
CA SER A 42 0.12 -18.10 10.25
C SER A 42 -0.80 -17.17 11.04
N LEU A 43 -0.21 -16.26 11.82
CA LEU A 43 -0.94 -15.27 12.62
C LEU A 43 -1.55 -14.15 11.78
N ILE A 44 -1.01 -13.90 10.59
CA ILE A 44 -1.46 -12.87 9.64
C ILE A 44 -2.09 -13.49 8.37
N ALA A 45 -2.43 -14.78 8.41
CA ALA A 45 -2.96 -15.52 7.27
C ALA A 45 -4.23 -14.87 6.68
N ASN A 46 -5.11 -14.39 7.54
CA ASN A 46 -6.35 -13.74 7.11
C ASN A 46 -6.09 -12.41 6.39
N GLN A 47 -5.15 -11.59 6.87
CA GLN A 47 -4.76 -10.34 6.23
C GLN A 47 -4.11 -10.59 4.85
N LEU A 48 -3.16 -11.54 4.77
CA LEU A 48 -2.50 -11.89 3.51
C LEU A 48 -3.51 -12.42 2.49
N SER A 49 -4.40 -13.33 2.90
CA SER A 49 -5.43 -13.89 2.01
C SER A 49 -6.46 -12.84 1.59
N PHE A 50 -6.78 -11.88 2.47
CA PHE A 50 -7.63 -10.76 2.11
C PHE A 50 -6.99 -9.91 0.99
N LEU A 51 -5.73 -9.53 1.12
CA LEU A 51 -5.03 -8.78 0.07
C LEU A 51 -4.96 -9.55 -1.23
N TYR A 52 -4.68 -10.86 -1.16
CA TYR A 52 -4.63 -11.77 -2.30
C TYR A 52 -5.98 -11.86 -3.04
N HIS A 53 -7.09 -12.06 -2.34
CA HIS A 53 -8.38 -12.33 -2.97
C HIS A 53 -9.16 -11.08 -3.38
N PHE A 54 -8.93 -9.94 -2.71
CA PHE A 54 -9.77 -8.75 -2.84
C PHE A 54 -9.05 -7.48 -3.27
N SER A 55 -7.70 -7.48 -3.28
CA SER A 55 -6.91 -6.29 -3.57
C SER A 55 -5.70 -6.55 -4.45
N GLN A 56 -5.71 -7.64 -5.21
CA GLN A 56 -4.62 -8.00 -6.10
C GLN A 56 -4.53 -7.05 -7.29
N ALA A 57 -3.31 -6.77 -7.74
CA ALA A 57 -3.05 -5.97 -8.93
C ALA A 57 -3.57 -6.67 -10.19
N ALA A 58 -3.95 -5.89 -11.20
CA ALA A 58 -4.29 -6.38 -12.52
C ALA A 58 -3.11 -7.14 -13.16
N PRO A 59 -3.34 -8.04 -14.13
CA PRO A 59 -2.30 -8.87 -14.71
C PRO A 59 -1.09 -8.08 -15.22
N GLU A 60 -1.30 -6.92 -15.82
CA GLU A 60 -0.25 -6.04 -16.36
C GLU A 60 0.63 -5.40 -15.27
N TRP A 61 0.13 -5.30 -14.06
CA TRP A 61 0.83 -4.78 -12.88
C TRP A 61 1.24 -5.86 -11.88
N GLN A 62 1.03 -7.12 -12.26
CA GLN A 62 1.29 -8.23 -11.36
C GLN A 62 2.79 -8.42 -11.14
N THR A 63 3.16 -8.53 -9.88
CA THR A 63 4.54 -8.76 -9.44
C THR A 63 4.58 -9.90 -8.44
N SER A 64 5.74 -10.53 -8.33
CA SER A 64 5.97 -11.60 -7.35
C SER A 64 7.38 -11.46 -6.77
N PRO A 65 7.59 -11.80 -5.50
CA PRO A 65 8.92 -11.88 -4.93
C PRO A 65 9.81 -12.90 -5.67
N LEU A 66 11.12 -12.73 -5.53
CA LEU A 66 12.06 -13.77 -5.97
C LEU A 66 11.68 -15.12 -5.34
N ALA A 67 11.73 -16.21 -6.10
CA ALA A 67 11.27 -17.53 -5.66
C ALA A 67 11.83 -17.95 -4.29
N ARG A 68 13.11 -17.67 -4.02
CA ARG A 68 13.76 -17.97 -2.72
C ARG A 68 13.23 -17.17 -1.51
N ARG A 69 12.49 -16.10 -1.75
CA ARG A 69 11.93 -15.23 -0.70
C ARG A 69 10.42 -15.23 -0.70
N HIS A 70 9.81 -15.93 -1.65
CA HIS A 70 8.37 -15.95 -1.81
C HIS A 70 7.69 -16.60 -0.61
N THR A 71 6.72 -15.91 -0.06
CA THR A 71 5.80 -16.39 0.95
C THR A 71 4.39 -16.36 0.39
N GLU A 72 3.69 -17.49 0.43
CA GLU A 72 2.32 -17.61 -0.07
C GLU A 72 1.36 -16.71 0.72
N MET A 73 0.56 -15.93 -0.02
CA MET A 73 -0.49 -15.09 0.55
C MET A 73 -1.85 -15.77 0.58
N ASN A 74 -2.12 -16.72 -0.34
CA ASN A 74 -3.37 -17.49 -0.40
C ASN A 74 -3.38 -18.61 0.66
N ARG A 75 -3.58 -18.26 1.91
CA ARG A 75 -3.49 -19.17 3.07
C ARG A 75 -4.87 -19.58 3.60
N VAL A 76 -5.89 -18.80 3.26
CA VAL A 76 -7.29 -19.03 3.62
C VAL A 76 -8.11 -18.94 2.35
N SER A 77 -9.05 -19.87 2.13
CA SER A 77 -9.88 -19.84 0.94
C SER A 77 -10.73 -18.55 0.87
N LYS A 78 -11.05 -18.09 -0.33
CA LYS A 78 -11.76 -16.82 -0.53
C LYS A 78 -13.05 -16.72 0.27
N GLY A 79 -13.78 -17.85 0.40
CA GLY A 79 -15.05 -17.93 1.13
C GLY A 79 -14.89 -17.89 2.66
N ASP A 80 -13.71 -18.27 3.16
CA ASP A 80 -13.41 -18.33 4.59
C ASP A 80 -12.67 -17.10 5.11
N VAL A 81 -12.30 -16.16 4.22
CA VAL A 81 -11.67 -14.91 4.64
C VAL A 81 -12.63 -14.05 5.44
N ASP A 82 -12.30 -13.80 6.70
CA ASP A 82 -13.01 -12.82 7.51
C ASP A 82 -12.58 -11.39 7.10
N VAL A 83 -13.33 -10.83 6.14
CA VAL A 83 -13.08 -9.50 5.57
C VAL A 83 -13.09 -8.40 6.63
N LYS A 84 -14.04 -8.46 7.57
CA LYS A 84 -14.16 -7.46 8.64
C LYS A 84 -12.97 -7.48 9.57
N LYS A 85 -12.55 -8.67 9.99
CA LYS A 85 -11.38 -8.87 10.85
C LYS A 85 -10.08 -8.49 10.12
N ALA A 86 -9.94 -8.85 8.83
CA ALA A 86 -8.79 -8.47 8.03
C ALA A 86 -8.66 -6.94 7.96
N LEU A 87 -9.72 -6.24 7.55
CA LEU A 87 -9.73 -4.77 7.46
C LEU A 87 -9.46 -4.11 8.83
N ALA A 88 -9.98 -4.65 9.93
CA ALA A 88 -9.74 -4.11 11.26
C ALA A 88 -8.25 -4.21 11.63
N SER A 89 -7.61 -5.35 11.35
CA SER A 89 -6.25 -5.69 11.77
C SER A 89 -5.14 -5.24 10.80
N LEU A 90 -5.47 -4.87 9.56
CA LEU A 90 -4.49 -4.30 8.63
C LEU A 90 -3.89 -3.00 9.17
N PRO A 91 -2.58 -2.76 8.95
CA PRO A 91 -1.93 -1.50 9.29
C PRO A 91 -2.63 -0.28 8.68
N PRO A 92 -2.67 0.86 9.40
CA PRO A 92 -3.32 2.08 8.90
C PRO A 92 -2.77 2.54 7.53
N LEU A 93 -1.48 2.35 7.28
CA LEU A 93 -0.84 2.70 6.02
C LEU A 93 -1.39 1.87 4.84
N ILE A 94 -1.50 0.55 5.02
CA ILE A 94 -2.07 -0.36 4.00
C ILE A 94 -3.53 0.02 3.72
N LYS A 95 -4.32 0.27 4.77
CA LYS A 95 -5.70 0.77 4.61
C LYS A 95 -5.77 2.10 3.86
N GLY A 96 -4.80 2.99 4.11
CA GLY A 96 -4.66 4.25 3.38
C GLY A 96 -4.39 4.02 1.89
N TYR A 97 -3.42 3.17 1.56
CA TYR A 97 -3.11 2.81 0.17
C TYR A 97 -4.30 2.20 -0.56
N MET A 98 -4.98 1.24 0.05
CA MET A 98 -6.19 0.63 -0.53
C MET A 98 -7.29 1.66 -0.81
N ARG A 99 -7.46 2.63 0.09
CA ARG A 99 -8.48 3.68 -0.03
C ARG A 99 -8.24 4.59 -1.23
N VAL A 100 -6.98 4.83 -1.61
CA VAL A 100 -6.62 5.62 -2.79
C VAL A 100 -6.53 4.80 -4.07
N GLY A 101 -6.79 3.49 -4.02
CA GLY A 101 -6.83 2.62 -5.19
C GLY A 101 -5.61 1.71 -5.37
N ALA A 102 -4.64 1.73 -4.45
CA ALA A 102 -3.49 0.84 -4.55
C ALA A 102 -3.88 -0.64 -4.50
N LYS A 103 -3.12 -1.44 -5.23
CA LYS A 103 -3.23 -2.89 -5.34
C LYS A 103 -1.95 -3.58 -4.87
N PHE A 104 -2.01 -4.89 -4.73
CA PHE A 104 -0.92 -5.67 -4.16
C PHE A 104 -0.42 -6.74 -5.13
N GLY A 105 0.87 -7.00 -5.09
CA GLY A 105 1.50 -8.08 -5.85
C GLY A 105 1.12 -9.46 -5.32
N ASN A 106 1.51 -10.50 -6.06
CA ASN A 106 1.29 -11.88 -5.68
C ASN A 106 2.50 -12.43 -4.90
N GLY A 107 2.32 -12.62 -3.62
CA GLY A 107 3.34 -13.10 -2.69
C GLY A 107 3.86 -12.02 -1.75
N ALA A 108 4.27 -12.47 -0.58
CA ALA A 108 4.86 -11.64 0.47
C ALA A 108 6.31 -12.06 0.72
N VAL A 109 7.04 -11.25 1.48
CA VAL A 109 8.41 -11.53 1.93
C VAL A 109 8.48 -11.39 3.44
N VAL A 110 8.94 -12.42 4.13
CA VAL A 110 9.23 -12.32 5.58
C VAL A 110 10.57 -11.64 5.77
N ASP A 111 10.56 -10.46 6.36
CA ASP A 111 11.76 -9.73 6.77
C ASP A 111 12.02 -9.94 8.26
N ARG A 112 12.96 -10.86 8.53
CA ARG A 112 13.34 -11.20 9.92
C ARG A 112 14.17 -10.10 10.59
N GLN A 113 14.85 -9.27 9.80
CA GLN A 113 15.67 -8.18 10.31
C GLN A 113 14.80 -7.08 10.92
N PHE A 114 13.69 -6.76 10.26
CA PHE A 114 12.73 -5.76 10.73
C PHE A 114 11.55 -6.34 11.49
N GLY A 115 11.43 -7.67 11.58
CA GLY A 115 10.35 -8.32 12.31
C GLY A 115 8.97 -8.20 11.65
N VAL A 116 8.94 -8.06 10.33
CA VAL A 116 7.73 -7.79 9.55
C VAL A 116 7.55 -8.78 8.39
N THR A 117 6.37 -8.75 7.80
CA THR A 117 6.08 -9.40 6.51
C THR A 117 5.69 -8.31 5.51
N ASP A 118 6.48 -8.18 4.45
CA ASP A 118 6.30 -7.16 3.42
C ASP A 118 5.44 -7.66 2.27
N VAL A 119 4.56 -6.78 1.78
CA VAL A 119 3.78 -6.97 0.56
C VAL A 119 4.12 -5.86 -0.43
N PHE A 120 4.23 -6.21 -1.71
CA PHE A 120 4.45 -5.22 -2.76
C PHE A 120 3.18 -4.44 -3.02
N VAL A 121 3.32 -3.13 -3.15
CA VAL A 121 2.22 -2.19 -3.43
C VAL A 121 2.48 -1.55 -4.79
N VAL A 122 1.47 -1.53 -5.62
CA VAL A 122 1.45 -0.81 -6.90
C VAL A 122 0.23 0.09 -6.93
N MET A 123 0.42 1.31 -7.41
CA MET A 123 -0.63 2.29 -7.57
C MET A 123 -0.46 2.99 -8.92
N PRO A 124 -1.07 2.46 -10.00
CA PRO A 124 -1.15 3.14 -11.27
C PRO A 124 -1.90 4.46 -11.11
N ILE A 125 -1.35 5.55 -11.64
CA ILE A 125 -1.93 6.88 -11.48
C ILE A 125 -3.31 6.97 -12.15
N SER A 126 -3.49 6.24 -13.26
CA SER A 126 -4.76 6.15 -13.98
C SER A 126 -5.90 5.47 -13.20
N GLU A 127 -5.56 4.69 -12.17
CA GLU A 127 -6.53 3.96 -11.34
C GLU A 127 -6.89 4.70 -10.04
N ILE A 128 -6.24 5.84 -9.77
CA ILE A 128 -6.56 6.65 -8.60
C ILE A 128 -7.93 7.32 -8.79
N GLU A 129 -8.80 7.17 -7.82
CA GLU A 129 -10.13 7.81 -7.86
C GLU A 129 -10.00 9.34 -7.97
N THR A 130 -10.76 9.96 -8.88
CA THR A 130 -10.73 11.39 -9.21
C THR A 130 -10.80 12.29 -7.97
N ARG A 131 -11.62 11.93 -6.97
CA ARG A 131 -11.75 12.69 -5.72
C ARG A 131 -10.43 12.87 -4.95
N TYR A 132 -9.50 11.89 -5.04
CA TYR A 132 -8.19 12.00 -4.40
C TYR A 132 -7.23 12.83 -5.25
N ILE A 133 -7.35 12.73 -6.57
CA ILE A 133 -6.60 13.58 -7.50
C ILE A 133 -6.94 15.05 -7.24
N GLU A 134 -8.23 15.40 -7.21
CA GLU A 134 -8.70 16.75 -6.94
C GLU A 134 -8.24 17.26 -5.57
N TYR A 135 -8.40 16.44 -4.52
CA TYR A 135 -7.96 16.79 -3.16
C TYR A 135 -6.47 17.12 -3.07
N PHE A 136 -5.63 16.36 -3.79
CA PHE A 136 -4.19 16.62 -3.80
C PHE A 136 -3.78 17.75 -4.76
N ASP A 137 -4.56 18.02 -5.82
CA ASP A 137 -4.28 19.06 -6.81
C ASP A 137 -4.48 20.47 -6.28
N GLU A 138 -5.56 20.73 -5.57
CA GLU A 138 -5.82 22.03 -4.96
C GLU A 138 -4.68 22.45 -4.03
N ASP A 139 -4.12 21.48 -3.32
CA ASP A 139 -3.05 21.67 -2.37
C ASP A 139 -1.64 21.72 -3.02
N ALA A 140 -1.40 20.96 -4.09
CA ALA A 140 -0.12 20.99 -4.81
C ALA A 140 0.12 22.36 -5.45
N ALA A 141 -0.90 23.02 -5.96
CA ALA A 141 -0.81 24.38 -6.51
C ALA A 141 -0.42 25.42 -5.46
N ALA A 142 -0.79 25.22 -4.20
CA ALA A 142 -0.43 26.11 -3.10
C ALA A 142 1.04 25.98 -2.68
N ILE A 143 1.60 24.76 -2.73
CA ILE A 143 3.02 24.50 -2.38
C ILE A 143 3.98 25.08 -3.43
N VAL A 144 3.65 24.93 -4.72
CA VAL A 144 4.47 25.45 -5.83
C VAL A 144 4.51 27.00 -5.85
N LYS A 145 3.48 27.66 -5.32
CA LYS A 145 3.44 29.13 -5.19
C LYS A 145 4.21 29.69 -3.98
N ALA A 146 4.55 28.80 -3.01
CA ALA A 146 5.23 29.17 -1.76
C ALA A 146 6.75 28.87 -1.79
N ALA A 147 7.25 28.23 -2.85
CA ALA A 147 8.65 27.90 -3.08
C ALA A 147 9.28 28.83 -4.13
#